data_76bf235f867057249f1efd68a90d7a6c
#
_entry.id   76bf235f867057249f1efd68a90d7a6c
#
_cell.length_a   1.000
_cell.length_b   1.000
_cell.length_c   1.000
_cell.angle_alpha   90.00
_cell.angle_beta   90.00
_cell.angle_gamma   90.00
#
_symmetry.space_group_name_H-M   'P 1'
#
loop_
_entity.id
_entity.type
_entity.pdbx_description
1 polymer ?
#
loop_
_entity_poly.entity_id
_entity_poly.type
_entity_poly.pdbx_seq_one_letter_code
_entity_poly.pdbx_strand_id
1 'polypeptide(L)'
;MDRFAIFLMLGCFSLVFLSCNDHQKQKQLDAREKALYEKENIFAQKESQFESLLKMRDSLYAEKKDSVIVQAWPADILGRWTGKVICTDSKCSDYVVGDQRTDVWEFVNDSLQTSVNVYSKNNLIRTYTGKLENNEIRLNFKTDSTSSKYVEMNILLNDISPSIIRGKRTINVNNQCSAEFSVELLRPSK
;
A
#
# COMPACT_ATOMS: atom_id res chain seq x y z
N MET A 1 -34.94 -52.92 72.14
CA MET A 1 -33.62 -52.38 71.74
C MET A 1 -33.52 -52.10 70.23
N ASP A 2 -34.49 -52.50 69.42
CA ASP A 2 -34.36 -52.44 67.93
C ASP A 2 -34.76 -51.11 67.27
N ARG A 3 -35.54 -50.30 67.94
CA ARG A 3 -35.96 -49.00 67.34
C ARG A 3 -34.87 -47.95 67.41
N PHE A 4 -33.97 -47.99 68.36
CA PHE A 4 -32.88 -47.04 68.51
C PHE A 4 -31.76 -47.30 67.45
N ALA A 5 -31.54 -48.60 67.14
CA ALA A 5 -30.53 -48.96 66.11
C ALA A 5 -30.99 -48.59 64.72
N ILE A 6 -32.29 -48.61 64.41
CA ILE A 6 -32.86 -48.22 63.11
C ILE A 6 -32.74 -46.69 62.91
N PHE A 7 -32.96 -45.88 63.95
CA PHE A 7 -32.76 -44.39 63.85
C PHE A 7 -31.31 -44.02 63.70
N LEU A 8 -30.39 -44.74 64.31
CA LEU A 8 -28.96 -44.49 64.19
C LEU A 8 -28.45 -44.86 62.79
N MET A 9 -28.98 -45.94 62.19
CA MET A 9 -28.66 -46.36 60.80
C MET A 9 -29.24 -45.41 59.78
N LEU A 10 -30.46 -44.86 59.96
CA LEU A 10 -31.04 -43.83 59.07
C LEU A 10 -30.30 -42.49 59.12
N GLY A 11 -29.81 -42.11 60.33
CA GLY A 11 -29.01 -40.86 60.51
C GLY A 11 -27.66 -40.92 59.83
N CYS A 12 -26.97 -42.06 59.86
CA CYS A 12 -25.71 -42.25 59.14
C CYS A 12 -25.88 -42.24 57.63
N PHE A 13 -27.01 -42.78 57.10
CA PHE A 13 -27.26 -42.83 55.68
C PHE A 13 -27.53 -41.45 55.05
N SER A 14 -28.13 -40.50 55.83
CA SER A 14 -28.37 -39.13 55.35
C SER A 14 -27.13 -38.29 55.29
N LEU A 15 -26.07 -38.53 56.04
CA LEU A 15 -24.80 -37.76 56.02
C LEU A 15 -23.92 -38.09 54.82
N VAL A 16 -24.06 -39.26 54.19
CA VAL A 16 -23.27 -39.68 53.03
C VAL A 16 -23.71 -38.95 51.75
N PHE A 17 -24.98 -38.54 51.66
CA PHE A 17 -25.47 -37.79 50.49
C PHE A 17 -25.04 -36.31 50.42
N LEU A 18 -24.63 -35.70 51.52
CA LEU A 18 -24.19 -34.30 51.56
C LEU A 18 -22.74 -34.13 51.08
N SER A 19 -21.91 -35.19 51.13
CA SER A 19 -20.49 -35.12 50.77
C SER A 19 -20.22 -35.21 49.28
N CYS A 20 -21.15 -35.74 48.44
CA CYS A 20 -20.93 -35.90 47.01
C CYS A 20 -21.04 -34.60 46.17
N ASN A 21 -21.72 -33.56 46.70
CA ASN A 21 -22.00 -32.36 45.93
C ASN A 21 -20.83 -31.33 45.94
N ASP A 22 -19.97 -31.40 46.95
CA ASP A 22 -18.84 -30.50 47.10
C ASP A 22 -17.69 -30.85 46.14
N HIS A 23 -17.47 -32.13 45.90
CA HIS A 23 -16.40 -32.58 45.01
C HIS A 23 -16.68 -32.28 43.52
N GLN A 24 -17.95 -32.30 43.11
CA GLN A 24 -18.34 -31.90 41.76
C GLN A 24 -18.19 -30.39 41.53
N LYS A 25 -18.57 -29.59 42.53
CA LYS A 25 -18.34 -28.10 42.48
C LYS A 25 -16.87 -27.78 42.39
N GLN A 26 -16.03 -28.44 43.19
CA GLN A 26 -14.58 -28.22 43.16
C GLN A 26 -13.99 -28.53 41.77
N LYS A 27 -14.34 -29.69 41.18
CA LYS A 27 -13.92 -30.02 39.81
C LYS A 27 -14.37 -29.01 38.75
N GLN A 28 -15.57 -28.44 38.89
CA GLN A 28 -16.04 -27.38 37.98
C GLN A 28 -15.32 -26.06 38.17
N LEU A 29 -14.94 -25.71 39.40
CA LEU A 29 -14.13 -24.53 39.69
C LEU A 29 -12.75 -24.68 39.13
N ASP A 30 -12.07 -25.79 39.36
CA ASP A 30 -10.74 -26.10 38.84
C ASP A 30 -10.71 -26.08 37.29
N ALA A 31 -11.76 -26.63 36.66
CA ALA A 31 -11.89 -26.60 35.22
C ALA A 31 -12.09 -25.18 34.65
N ARG A 32 -12.87 -24.34 35.37
CA ARG A 32 -13.08 -22.95 35.01
C ARG A 32 -11.80 -22.10 35.19
N GLU A 33 -11.09 -22.32 36.29
CA GLU A 33 -9.84 -21.67 36.59
C GLU A 33 -8.79 -21.97 35.53
N LYS A 34 -8.66 -23.26 35.18
CA LYS A 34 -7.77 -23.68 34.09
C LYS A 34 -8.13 -23.02 32.73
N ALA A 35 -9.42 -23.01 32.41
CA ALA A 35 -9.89 -22.37 31.16
C ALA A 35 -9.70 -20.85 31.16
N LEU A 36 -9.80 -20.20 32.31
CA LEU A 36 -9.48 -18.76 32.45
C LEU A 36 -8.00 -18.54 32.27
N TYR A 37 -7.15 -19.32 32.93
CA TYR A 37 -5.69 -19.21 32.79
C TYR A 37 -5.22 -19.41 31.32
N GLU A 38 -5.79 -20.37 30.60
CA GLU A 38 -5.51 -20.58 29.18
C GLU A 38 -5.93 -19.35 28.34
N LYS A 39 -7.10 -18.77 28.64
CA LYS A 39 -7.55 -17.56 27.94
C LYS A 39 -6.66 -16.34 28.23
N GLU A 40 -6.24 -16.16 29.47
CA GLU A 40 -5.32 -15.09 29.86
C GLU A 40 -3.97 -15.23 29.14
N ASN A 41 -3.42 -16.44 29.05
CA ASN A 41 -2.18 -16.70 28.31
C ASN A 41 -2.33 -16.40 26.81
N ILE A 42 -3.44 -16.79 26.20
CA ILE A 42 -3.72 -16.48 24.78
C ILE A 42 -3.88 -14.97 24.59
N PHE A 43 -4.52 -14.30 25.54
CA PHE A 43 -4.70 -12.85 25.46
C PHE A 43 -3.36 -12.12 25.60
N ALA A 44 -2.51 -12.50 26.55
CA ALA A 44 -1.18 -11.95 26.74
C ALA A 44 -0.28 -12.15 25.49
N GLN A 45 -0.37 -13.32 24.84
CA GLN A 45 0.33 -13.55 23.58
C GLN A 45 -0.16 -12.65 22.45
N LYS A 46 -1.49 -12.47 22.32
CA LYS A 46 -2.06 -11.58 21.30
C LYS A 46 -1.68 -10.12 21.54
N GLU A 47 -1.67 -9.69 22.80
CA GLU A 47 -1.26 -8.33 23.19
C GLU A 47 0.20 -8.08 22.83
N SER A 48 1.09 -9.02 23.16
CA SER A 48 2.50 -8.95 22.77
C SER A 48 2.72 -8.91 21.24
N GLN A 49 1.95 -9.72 20.49
CA GLN A 49 1.97 -9.70 19.03
C GLN A 49 1.48 -8.35 18.48
N PHE A 50 0.41 -7.81 19.04
CA PHE A 50 -0.12 -6.51 18.65
C PHE A 50 0.89 -5.38 18.92
N GLU A 51 1.53 -5.37 20.09
CA GLU A 51 2.59 -4.40 20.39
C GLU A 51 3.78 -4.51 19.43
N SER A 52 4.18 -5.73 19.07
CA SER A 52 5.27 -5.92 18.11
C SER A 52 4.90 -5.39 16.71
N LEU A 53 3.64 -5.58 16.28
CA LEU A 53 3.14 -5.03 15.02
C LEU A 53 3.08 -3.49 15.06
N LEU A 54 2.68 -2.90 16.18
CA LEU A 54 2.70 -1.46 16.37
C LEU A 54 4.13 -0.90 16.26
N LYS A 55 5.10 -1.53 16.93
CA LYS A 55 6.52 -1.14 16.83
C LYS A 55 7.05 -1.28 15.41
N MET A 56 6.70 -2.36 14.71
CA MET A 56 7.09 -2.55 13.31
C MET A 56 6.47 -1.47 12.41
N ARG A 57 5.19 -1.17 12.59
CA ARG A 57 4.51 -0.08 11.88
C ARG A 57 5.24 1.25 12.13
N ASP A 58 5.53 1.58 13.38
CA ASP A 58 6.14 2.85 13.74
C ASP A 58 7.57 2.97 13.22
N SER A 59 8.34 1.85 13.19
CA SER A 59 9.66 1.82 12.56
C SER A 59 9.60 2.04 11.04
N LEU A 60 8.61 1.42 10.36
CA LEU A 60 8.40 1.64 8.92
C LEU A 60 7.98 3.08 8.61
N TYR A 61 7.17 3.70 9.47
CA TYR A 61 6.81 5.11 9.33
C TYR A 61 7.99 6.05 9.60
N ALA A 62 8.85 5.74 10.58
CA ALA A 62 10.06 6.51 10.85
C ALA A 62 11.05 6.41 9.68
N GLU A 63 11.33 5.20 9.19
CA GLU A 63 12.20 4.96 8.03
C GLU A 63 11.68 5.68 6.77
N LYS A 64 10.36 5.65 6.55
CA LYS A 64 9.72 6.37 5.44
C LYS A 64 9.82 7.89 5.61
N LYS A 65 9.77 8.42 6.84
CA LYS A 65 9.88 9.85 7.12
C LYS A 65 11.31 10.37 6.93
N ASP A 66 12.32 9.58 7.24
CA ASP A 66 13.72 9.93 7.05
C ASP A 66 14.19 9.79 5.58
N SER A 67 13.50 8.96 4.76
CA SER A 67 13.86 8.73 3.36
C SER A 67 13.08 9.57 2.35
N VAL A 68 12.01 10.25 2.75
CA VAL A 68 11.17 11.07 1.87
C VAL A 68 11.38 12.54 2.16
N ILE A 69 12.50 13.10 1.71
CA ILE A 69 12.48 14.47 1.23
C ILE A 69 11.56 14.42 0.00
N VAL A 70 10.27 14.70 0.17
CA VAL A 70 9.36 14.89 -0.98
C VAL A 70 9.87 16.13 -1.69
N GLN A 71 10.66 15.89 -2.72
CA GLN A 71 11.20 16.96 -3.55
C GLN A 71 10.03 17.52 -4.37
N ALA A 72 9.43 18.59 -3.88
CA ALA A 72 8.33 19.25 -4.56
C ALA A 72 8.80 19.77 -5.93
N TRP A 73 7.91 19.74 -6.95
CA TRP A 73 8.17 20.43 -8.19
C TRP A 73 8.38 21.93 -7.91
N PRO A 74 9.43 22.56 -8.46
CA PRO A 74 9.60 23.99 -8.40
C PRO A 74 8.41 24.75 -8.99
N ALA A 75 8.17 25.95 -8.51
CA ALA A 75 7.02 26.77 -8.92
C ALA A 75 6.99 27.08 -10.43
N ASP A 76 8.15 27.13 -11.06
CA ASP A 76 8.31 27.34 -12.51
C ASP A 76 8.00 26.09 -13.35
N ILE A 77 7.96 24.91 -12.74
CA ILE A 77 7.57 23.64 -13.40
C ILE A 77 6.10 23.32 -13.15
N LEU A 78 5.56 23.71 -11.99
CA LEU A 78 4.17 23.41 -11.58
C LEU A 78 3.14 23.89 -12.61
N GLY A 79 2.02 23.14 -12.69
CA GLY A 79 0.85 23.47 -13.48
C GLY A 79 0.84 22.79 -14.85
N ARG A 80 0.08 23.36 -15.79
CA ARG A 80 -0.25 22.73 -17.06
C ARG A 80 0.71 23.10 -18.17
N TRP A 81 1.03 22.10 -18.98
CA TRP A 81 1.86 22.19 -20.17
C TRP A 81 1.18 21.48 -21.34
N THR A 82 1.32 22.03 -22.54
CA THR A 82 0.91 21.33 -23.77
C THR A 82 2.06 20.43 -24.22
N GLY A 83 1.83 19.12 -24.18
CA GLY A 83 2.85 18.13 -24.52
C GLY A 83 2.67 17.61 -25.93
N LYS A 84 3.73 17.67 -26.71
CA LYS A 84 3.87 17.06 -28.04
C LYS A 84 4.81 15.88 -27.92
N VAL A 85 4.34 14.70 -28.34
CA VAL A 85 5.09 13.45 -28.27
C VAL A 85 5.12 12.80 -29.63
N ILE A 86 6.32 12.54 -30.15
CA ILE A 86 6.54 11.96 -31.49
C ILE A 86 7.31 10.66 -31.35
N CYS A 87 6.84 9.57 -31.98
CA CYS A 87 7.55 8.30 -32.05
C CYS A 87 8.79 8.47 -32.93
N THR A 88 9.96 8.22 -32.38
CA THR A 88 11.25 8.35 -33.08
C THR A 88 11.86 7.02 -33.47
N ASP A 89 11.57 5.97 -32.71
CA ASP A 89 11.95 4.58 -33.00
C ASP A 89 10.93 3.62 -32.42
N SER A 90 10.69 2.48 -33.08
CA SER A 90 9.76 1.47 -32.58
C SER A 90 10.09 0.07 -33.11
N LYS A 91 10.12 -0.87 -32.17
CA LYS A 91 10.11 -2.32 -32.42
C LYS A 91 8.75 -2.95 -32.12
N CYS A 92 7.76 -2.15 -31.74
CA CYS A 92 6.42 -2.58 -31.41
C CYS A 92 5.45 -2.29 -32.54
N SER A 93 4.57 -3.23 -32.86
CA SER A 93 3.49 -3.03 -33.85
C SER A 93 2.50 -1.92 -33.52
N ASP A 94 2.36 -1.61 -32.23
CA ASP A 94 1.39 -0.62 -31.73
C ASP A 94 1.86 0.83 -31.88
N TYR A 95 3.12 1.06 -32.24
CA TYR A 95 3.71 2.39 -32.36
C TYR A 95 4.40 2.54 -33.72
N VAL A 96 4.00 3.55 -34.47
CA VAL A 96 4.55 3.84 -35.79
C VAL A 96 5.49 5.05 -35.71
N VAL A 97 6.67 4.93 -36.28
CA VAL A 97 7.65 6.03 -36.34
C VAL A 97 7.02 7.20 -37.09
N GLY A 98 7.12 8.40 -36.51
CA GLY A 98 6.49 9.61 -37.02
C GLY A 98 5.10 9.91 -36.42
N ASP A 99 4.46 8.95 -35.74
CA ASP A 99 3.18 9.21 -35.07
C ASP A 99 3.36 10.29 -34.02
N GLN A 100 2.48 11.29 -34.06
CA GLN A 100 2.45 12.43 -33.16
C GLN A 100 1.19 12.43 -32.31
N ARG A 101 1.34 12.72 -31.02
CA ARG A 101 0.23 12.93 -30.09
C ARG A 101 0.42 14.26 -29.36
N THR A 102 -0.69 14.92 -29.08
CA THR A 102 -0.71 16.16 -28.29
C THR A 102 -1.65 15.95 -27.12
N ASP A 103 -1.11 16.09 -25.91
CA ASP A 103 -1.80 15.87 -24.64
C ASP A 103 -1.51 17.03 -23.68
N VAL A 104 -2.31 17.23 -22.65
CA VAL A 104 -2.04 18.17 -21.57
C VAL A 104 -1.36 17.45 -20.42
N TRP A 105 -0.23 17.98 -19.99
CA TRP A 105 0.58 17.45 -18.88
C TRP A 105 0.49 18.42 -17.72
N GLU A 106 0.05 17.94 -16.56
CA GLU A 106 -0.13 18.73 -15.35
C GLU A 106 0.81 18.25 -14.25
N PHE A 107 1.81 19.09 -13.92
CA PHE A 107 2.72 18.82 -12.80
C PHE A 107 2.06 19.23 -11.50
N VAL A 108 1.90 18.28 -10.58
CA VAL A 108 1.24 18.48 -9.28
C VAL A 108 2.11 17.97 -8.14
N ASN A 109 2.07 18.69 -7.03
CA ASN A 109 2.66 18.25 -5.76
C ASN A 109 1.52 17.65 -4.91
N ASP A 110 1.69 16.42 -4.51
CA ASP A 110 0.89 15.80 -3.47
C ASP A 110 1.72 15.76 -2.17
N SER A 111 1.05 15.67 -1.03
CA SER A 111 1.69 15.56 0.29
C SER A 111 2.63 14.35 0.41
N LEU A 112 2.49 13.35 -0.45
CA LEU A 112 3.24 12.08 -0.40
C LEU A 112 4.24 11.93 -1.55
N GLN A 113 3.99 12.55 -2.70
CA GLN A 113 4.82 12.37 -3.90
C GLN A 113 4.60 13.48 -4.93
N THR A 114 5.61 13.68 -5.77
CA THR A 114 5.47 14.47 -6.99
C THR A 114 4.89 13.62 -8.10
N SER A 115 3.95 14.16 -8.86
CA SER A 115 3.31 13.45 -9.96
C SER A 115 3.07 14.34 -11.17
N VAL A 116 2.84 13.70 -12.32
CA VAL A 116 2.46 14.35 -13.57
C VAL A 116 1.23 13.62 -14.12
N ASN A 117 0.12 14.33 -14.18
CA ASN A 117 -1.12 13.87 -14.77
C ASN A 117 -1.16 14.21 -16.25
N VAL A 118 -1.47 13.23 -17.09
CA VAL A 118 -1.60 13.42 -18.54
C VAL A 118 -3.05 13.26 -18.96
N TYR A 119 -3.57 14.28 -19.62
CA TYR A 119 -4.94 14.36 -20.09
C TYR A 119 -4.99 14.40 -21.60
N SER A 120 -5.87 13.58 -22.18
CA SER A 120 -6.24 13.64 -23.59
C SER A 120 -7.73 13.98 -23.72
N LYS A 121 -8.08 15.01 -24.47
CA LYS A 121 -9.47 15.47 -24.61
C LYS A 121 -10.17 15.67 -23.25
N ASN A 122 -9.48 16.26 -22.28
CA ASN A 122 -9.91 16.49 -20.89
C ASN A 122 -10.11 15.23 -20.03
N ASN A 123 -9.82 14.04 -20.54
CA ASN A 123 -9.87 12.81 -19.74
C ASN A 123 -8.45 12.49 -19.23
N LEU A 124 -8.34 12.16 -17.94
CA LEU A 124 -7.09 11.67 -17.36
C LEU A 124 -6.78 10.29 -17.97
N ILE A 125 -5.70 10.20 -18.71
CA ILE A 125 -5.29 8.95 -19.36
C ILE A 125 -4.16 8.25 -18.62
N ARG A 126 -3.36 9.02 -17.82
CA ARG A 126 -2.22 8.46 -17.10
C ARG A 126 -1.71 9.40 -16.02
N THR A 127 -1.21 8.82 -14.93
CA THR A 127 -0.45 9.52 -13.91
C THR A 127 0.95 8.92 -13.83
N TYR A 128 1.97 9.73 -14.00
CA TYR A 128 3.36 9.36 -13.75
C TYR A 128 3.77 9.77 -12.35
N THR A 129 4.53 8.92 -11.67
CA THR A 129 5.32 9.34 -10.50
C THR A 129 6.64 9.91 -10.99
N GLY A 130 7.16 10.93 -10.30
CA GLY A 130 8.36 11.58 -10.78
C GLY A 130 9.20 12.23 -9.70
N LYS A 131 10.40 12.64 -10.09
CA LYS A 131 11.34 13.38 -9.26
C LYS A 131 12.19 14.31 -10.12
N LEU A 132 12.64 15.40 -9.51
CA LEU A 132 13.62 16.32 -10.10
C LEU A 132 14.96 16.08 -9.39
N GLU A 133 15.96 15.64 -10.13
CA GLU A 133 17.33 15.42 -9.63
C GLU A 133 18.32 15.99 -10.63
N ASN A 134 19.32 16.73 -10.17
CA ASN A 134 20.39 17.26 -11.00
C ASN A 134 19.91 18.02 -12.25
N ASN A 135 18.83 18.80 -12.12
CA ASN A 135 18.16 19.50 -13.22
C ASN A 135 17.58 18.57 -14.31
N GLU A 136 17.27 17.33 -13.96
CA GLU A 136 16.58 16.35 -14.81
C GLU A 136 15.28 15.92 -14.14
N ILE A 137 14.19 15.89 -14.90
CA ILE A 137 12.92 15.32 -14.46
C ILE A 137 12.86 13.88 -14.94
N ARG A 138 12.73 12.96 -13.99
CA ARG A 138 12.54 11.52 -14.25
C ARG A 138 11.13 11.12 -13.87
N LEU A 139 10.37 10.61 -14.84
CA LEU A 139 9.00 10.15 -14.63
C LEU A 139 8.91 8.68 -14.96
N ASN A 140 8.13 7.95 -14.17
CA ASN A 140 7.91 6.52 -14.35
C ASN A 140 6.42 6.19 -14.28
N PHE A 141 5.99 5.23 -15.09
CA PHE A 141 4.67 4.62 -15.06
C PHE A 141 4.81 3.12 -15.34
N LYS A 142 4.07 2.32 -14.57
CA LYS A 142 3.93 0.87 -14.80
C LYS A 142 2.46 0.50 -14.68
N THR A 143 2.01 -0.39 -15.55
CA THR A 143 0.69 -1.01 -15.37
C THR A 143 0.71 -1.96 -14.19
N ASP A 144 -0.45 -2.20 -13.57
CA ASP A 144 -0.58 -3.18 -12.50
C ASP A 144 -0.19 -4.58 -12.97
N SER A 145 0.36 -5.37 -12.06
CA SER A 145 0.77 -6.76 -12.32
C SER A 145 -0.38 -7.69 -12.74
N THR A 146 -1.63 -7.29 -12.48
CA THR A 146 -2.86 -8.00 -12.88
C THR A 146 -3.33 -7.67 -14.29
N SER A 147 -2.69 -6.69 -14.95
CA SER A 147 -3.05 -6.29 -16.30
C SER A 147 -2.64 -7.36 -17.33
N SER A 148 -3.51 -7.65 -18.29
CA SER A 148 -3.21 -8.56 -19.42
C SER A 148 -2.05 -8.08 -20.31
N LYS A 149 -1.73 -6.79 -20.24
CA LYS A 149 -0.63 -6.16 -20.96
C LYS A 149 0.23 -5.37 -19.99
N TYR A 150 1.44 -5.84 -19.75
CA TYR A 150 2.41 -5.10 -18.95
C TYR A 150 3.05 -4.00 -19.80
N VAL A 151 2.96 -2.76 -19.33
CA VAL A 151 3.57 -1.60 -19.98
C VAL A 151 4.36 -0.83 -18.93
N GLU A 152 5.63 -0.61 -19.22
CA GLU A 152 6.50 0.27 -18.45
C GLU A 152 6.89 1.47 -19.32
N MET A 153 6.78 2.67 -18.77
CA MET A 153 7.16 3.92 -19.44
C MET A 153 8.09 4.70 -18.56
N ASN A 154 9.23 5.07 -19.13
CA ASN A 154 10.22 5.91 -18.49
C ASN A 154 10.39 7.19 -19.31
N ILE A 155 10.41 8.35 -18.65
CA ILE A 155 10.58 9.64 -19.27
C ILE A 155 11.75 10.34 -18.60
N LEU A 156 12.66 10.84 -19.39
CA LEU A 156 13.75 11.71 -18.98
C LEU A 156 13.62 13.05 -19.69
N LEU A 157 13.34 14.10 -18.91
CA LEU A 157 13.32 15.49 -19.41
C LEU A 157 14.56 16.20 -18.87
N ASN A 158 15.49 16.52 -19.74
CA ASN A 158 16.82 17.03 -19.39
C ASN A 158 17.13 18.41 -20.01
N ASP A 159 16.25 18.96 -20.83
CA ASP A 159 16.30 20.34 -21.31
C ASP A 159 15.11 21.10 -20.70
N ILE A 160 15.36 21.82 -19.59
CA ILE A 160 14.33 22.47 -18.79
C ILE A 160 14.53 23.98 -18.87
N SER A 161 13.52 24.67 -19.40
CA SER A 161 13.46 26.13 -19.41
C SER A 161 12.06 26.63 -19.00
N PRO A 162 11.87 27.90 -18.65
CA PRO A 162 10.59 28.40 -18.15
C PRO A 162 9.41 28.25 -19.12
N SER A 163 9.66 28.16 -20.42
CA SER A 163 8.63 28.09 -21.47
C SER A 163 8.59 26.74 -22.18
N ILE A 164 9.68 25.97 -22.16
CA ILE A 164 9.81 24.70 -22.88
C ILE A 164 10.56 23.71 -22.03
N ILE A 165 10.06 22.49 -21.99
CA ILE A 165 10.75 21.33 -21.38
C ILE A 165 10.84 20.23 -22.45
N ARG A 166 12.03 19.65 -22.66
CA ARG A 166 12.26 18.61 -23.66
C ARG A 166 12.95 17.39 -23.08
N GLY A 167 12.73 16.26 -23.75
CA GLY A 167 13.39 15.03 -23.39
C GLY A 167 12.92 13.84 -24.21
N LYS A 168 13.08 12.66 -23.63
CA LYS A 168 12.76 11.37 -24.27
C LYS A 168 11.83 10.54 -23.39
N ARG A 169 10.97 9.78 -24.05
CA ARG A 169 10.15 8.74 -23.40
C ARG A 169 10.48 7.38 -24.02
N THR A 170 10.72 6.39 -23.20
CA THR A 170 10.88 5.00 -23.60
C THR A 170 9.68 4.20 -23.10
N ILE A 171 9.16 3.33 -23.94
CA ILE A 171 8.07 2.40 -23.61
C ILE A 171 8.57 0.98 -23.80
N ASN A 172 8.36 0.12 -22.81
CA ASN A 172 8.56 -1.33 -22.91
C ASN A 172 7.20 -2.03 -22.76
N VAL A 173 6.89 -2.94 -23.64
CA VAL A 173 5.63 -3.71 -23.64
C VAL A 173 5.96 -5.18 -23.46
N ASN A 174 5.44 -5.80 -22.40
CA ASN A 174 5.61 -7.21 -22.04
C ASN A 174 7.07 -7.70 -22.02
N ASN A 175 8.05 -6.79 -21.88
CA ASN A 175 9.48 -7.05 -22.08
C ASN A 175 9.84 -7.66 -23.45
N GLN A 176 8.94 -7.54 -24.43
CA GLN A 176 9.10 -8.13 -25.77
C GLN A 176 9.44 -7.08 -26.82
N CYS A 177 8.92 -5.88 -26.68
CA CYS A 177 9.21 -4.80 -27.62
C CYS A 177 9.39 -3.46 -26.92
N SER A 178 10.10 -2.54 -27.57
CA SER A 178 10.34 -1.19 -27.08
C SER A 178 10.06 -0.15 -28.18
N ALA A 179 9.70 1.05 -27.72
CA ALA A 179 9.58 2.23 -28.60
C ALA A 179 10.12 3.46 -27.90
N GLU A 180 10.71 4.37 -28.67
CA GLU A 180 11.25 5.65 -28.21
C GLU A 180 10.47 6.83 -28.81
N PHE A 181 10.35 7.88 -28.01
CA PHE A 181 9.62 9.10 -28.40
C PHE A 181 10.41 10.32 -27.96
N SER A 182 10.38 11.36 -28.77
CA SER A 182 10.71 12.70 -28.32
C SER A 182 9.51 13.30 -27.57
N VAL A 183 9.79 14.06 -26.53
CA VAL A 183 8.80 14.76 -25.71
C VAL A 183 9.16 16.25 -25.72
N GLU A 184 8.21 17.11 -26.06
CA GLU A 184 8.31 18.56 -25.95
C GLU A 184 7.08 19.08 -25.21
N LEU A 185 7.28 19.80 -24.12
CA LEU A 185 6.23 20.42 -23.32
C LEU A 185 6.36 21.93 -23.48
N LEU A 186 5.28 22.56 -23.88
CA LEU A 186 5.19 24.01 -24.06
C LEU A 186 4.29 24.62 -23.00
N ARG A 187 4.71 25.68 -22.34
CA ARG A 187 3.85 26.42 -21.44
C ARG A 187 2.74 27.12 -22.21
N PRO A 188 1.47 26.99 -21.85
CA PRO A 188 0.41 27.73 -22.52
C PRO A 188 0.67 29.25 -22.40
N SER A 189 0.55 30.00 -23.50
CA SER A 189 0.51 31.45 -23.44
C SER A 189 -0.71 31.89 -22.62
N LYS A 190 -0.48 32.85 -21.72
CA LYS A 190 -1.57 33.47 -20.94
C LYS A 190 -2.52 34.23 -21.85
#